data_eacd71235a72b21066bb63930ca5d7d2
#
_entry.id   eacd71235a72b21066bb63930ca5d7d2
#
_cell.length_a   1.000
_cell.length_b   1.000
_cell.length_c   1.000
_cell.angle_alpha   90.00
_cell.angle_beta   90.00
_cell.angle_gamma   90.00
#
_symmetry.space_group_name_H-M   'P 1'
#
loop_
_entity.id
_entity.type
_entity.pdbx_description
1 polymer ?
#
loop_
_entity_poly.entity_id
_entity_poly.type
_entity_poly.pdbx_seq_one_letter_code
_entity_poly.pdbx_strand_id
1 'polypeptide(L)'
;MSKEHINLPKTAFSMKANLPVKEPGFIEFWDKINLYQKLRDKTKGSEKFVLHDGPPYANGNIHMGTALNKILKDIITKFHQMDGKDSIYVPGWDCHGLPIEWKIEEQYKKNKKNKNDVPIVEFRKECRDFAEKWIKVHKEQFKRLGVIGDWDNYYSTMSFDAEAQIVRELGKFLKEGSLYRGYKPVLWSTVEKTALADAEVEYLDHTSDTIYVSFPVKQSKFKELNGSEAIIWTTTPWTIPANKALAYNSGLSYIIIKINDEGNFKNRKIVLAKDLLETLVKECKIKNFNIEKEFSGKEFKGTICTHPFLDIGYNYDIPMLEGRFVTTEQGSGIVHCAPSHGPDDFNLCINNNIKAVETVDDDGKYTNNVIKFAGIHIFKANPIVIENLKNQKKLLANGKLTHSYPHSWRSRAPLVHRATAQWFISMESHNLRTKSLKAIDETIFYPSKAKERIKSMIETRPDWCVSRQRVWGVPLPIFLSKKDGKPIIDDELFENIAKIFEKEGSDCWFFDKPQKF
;
A
#
# COMPACT_ATOMS: atom_id res chain seq x y z
N MET A 1 46.41 15.20 -54.32
CA MET A 1 45.71 14.74 -53.09
C MET A 1 46.33 13.43 -52.69
N SER A 2 47.15 13.45 -51.60
CA SER A 2 47.71 12.22 -51.03
C SER A 2 46.59 11.37 -50.47
N LYS A 3 46.43 10.14 -50.97
CA LYS A 3 45.52 9.17 -50.34
C LYS A 3 46.06 8.89 -48.95
N GLU A 4 45.40 9.38 -47.94
CA GLU A 4 45.70 8.99 -46.57
C GLU A 4 45.59 7.47 -46.47
N HIS A 5 46.67 6.80 -46.16
CA HIS A 5 46.71 5.36 -45.92
C HIS A 5 46.14 5.08 -44.50
N ILE A 6 44.90 4.67 -44.43
CA ILE A 6 44.30 4.18 -43.22
C ILE A 6 44.83 2.78 -42.93
N ASN A 7 45.65 2.67 -41.86
CA ASN A 7 46.14 1.37 -41.41
C ASN A 7 45.04 0.66 -40.60
N LEU A 8 44.30 -0.20 -41.29
CA LEU A 8 43.33 -1.07 -40.61
C LEU A 8 44.04 -2.30 -40.04
N PRO A 9 43.77 -2.68 -38.78
CA PRO A 9 44.35 -3.88 -38.22
C PRO A 9 43.93 -5.12 -38.97
N LYS A 10 44.87 -5.99 -39.32
CA LYS A 10 44.59 -7.32 -39.84
C LYS A 10 44.36 -8.26 -38.68
N THR A 11 43.13 -8.76 -38.55
CA THR A 11 42.73 -9.65 -37.47
C THR A 11 41.82 -10.78 -37.99
N ALA A 12 41.89 -11.92 -37.34
CA ALA A 12 40.96 -13.03 -37.57
C ALA A 12 39.57 -12.81 -36.95
N PHE A 13 39.41 -11.78 -36.13
CA PHE A 13 38.11 -11.44 -35.55
C PHE A 13 37.16 -10.91 -36.63
N SER A 14 35.95 -11.38 -36.61
CA SER A 14 34.89 -10.91 -37.52
C SER A 14 34.57 -9.44 -37.26
N MET A 15 34.45 -8.65 -38.34
CA MET A 15 34.01 -7.25 -38.28
C MET A 15 32.59 -7.08 -37.68
N LYS A 16 31.75 -8.09 -37.82
CA LYS A 16 30.42 -8.14 -37.24
C LYS A 16 30.45 -9.13 -36.09
N ALA A 17 30.04 -8.69 -34.91
CA ALA A 17 29.95 -9.56 -33.74
C ALA A 17 28.93 -10.70 -33.94
N ASN A 18 27.79 -10.40 -34.59
CA ASN A 18 26.70 -11.36 -34.89
C ASN A 18 26.27 -12.15 -33.62
N LEU A 19 26.14 -11.45 -32.49
CA LEU A 19 25.88 -12.04 -31.17
C LEU A 19 24.63 -12.92 -31.13
N PRO A 20 23.48 -12.54 -31.74
CA PRO A 20 22.28 -13.39 -31.70
C PRO A 20 22.51 -14.82 -32.23
N VAL A 21 23.47 -15.00 -33.15
CA VAL A 21 23.83 -16.31 -33.72
C VAL A 21 24.91 -17.02 -32.93
N LYS A 22 25.89 -16.26 -32.38
CA LYS A 22 27.05 -16.85 -31.68
C LYS A 22 26.79 -17.20 -30.24
N GLU A 23 26.00 -16.39 -29.54
CA GLU A 23 25.74 -16.58 -28.12
C GLU A 23 25.12 -17.93 -27.74
N PRO A 24 24.13 -18.47 -28.48
CA PRO A 24 23.65 -19.83 -28.24
C PRO A 24 24.77 -20.88 -28.24
N GLY A 25 25.70 -20.80 -29.20
CA GLY A 25 26.84 -21.70 -29.24
C GLY A 25 27.81 -21.57 -28.06
N PHE A 26 27.95 -20.36 -27.48
CA PHE A 26 28.73 -20.20 -26.25
C PHE A 26 28.04 -20.87 -25.07
N ILE A 27 26.73 -20.77 -24.96
CA ILE A 27 25.96 -21.41 -23.86
C ILE A 27 26.07 -22.93 -23.99
N GLU A 28 25.87 -23.49 -25.19
CA GLU A 28 26.04 -24.91 -25.44
C GLU A 28 27.45 -25.41 -25.11
N PHE A 29 28.48 -24.60 -25.44
CA PHE A 29 29.85 -24.92 -25.10
C PHE A 29 30.06 -24.94 -23.56
N TRP A 30 29.52 -23.94 -22.84
CA TRP A 30 29.61 -23.89 -21.36
C TRP A 30 28.92 -25.11 -20.70
N ASP A 31 27.75 -25.48 -21.19
CA ASP A 31 27.05 -26.68 -20.71
C ASP A 31 27.87 -27.97 -21.02
N LYS A 32 28.40 -28.10 -22.23
CA LYS A 32 29.22 -29.25 -22.63
C LYS A 32 30.46 -29.46 -21.75
N ILE A 33 31.13 -28.37 -21.37
CA ILE A 33 32.31 -28.44 -20.49
C ILE A 33 31.97 -28.46 -19.01
N ASN A 34 30.69 -28.39 -18.65
CA ASN A 34 30.19 -28.24 -17.28
C ASN A 34 30.86 -27.08 -16.55
N LEU A 35 30.81 -25.90 -17.16
CA LEU A 35 31.53 -24.69 -16.70
C LEU A 35 31.17 -24.36 -15.25
N TYR A 36 29.88 -24.38 -14.88
CA TYR A 36 29.44 -24.04 -13.53
C TYR A 36 30.14 -24.89 -12.48
N GLN A 37 30.14 -26.22 -12.62
CA GLN A 37 30.79 -27.12 -11.66
C GLN A 37 32.31 -26.89 -11.60
N LYS A 38 32.96 -26.69 -12.74
CA LYS A 38 34.40 -26.37 -12.78
C LYS A 38 34.74 -25.10 -12.01
N LEU A 39 33.87 -24.07 -12.10
CA LEU A 39 34.05 -22.84 -11.33
C LEU A 39 33.89 -23.10 -9.83
N ARG A 40 32.90 -23.91 -9.43
CA ARG A 40 32.70 -24.29 -8.01
C ARG A 40 33.91 -25.06 -7.47
N ASP A 41 34.39 -26.08 -8.20
CA ASP A 41 35.52 -26.88 -7.80
C ASP A 41 36.81 -26.04 -7.66
N LYS A 42 37.03 -25.09 -8.60
CA LYS A 42 38.21 -24.23 -8.59
C LYS A 42 38.29 -23.33 -7.36
N THR A 43 37.15 -22.81 -6.87
CA THR A 43 37.12 -21.86 -5.76
C THR A 43 36.65 -22.48 -4.44
N LYS A 44 36.55 -23.81 -4.39
CA LYS A 44 36.19 -24.53 -3.17
C LYS A 44 37.17 -24.21 -2.04
N GLY A 45 36.64 -23.68 -0.93
CA GLY A 45 37.45 -23.29 0.25
C GLY A 45 38.03 -21.87 0.18
N SER A 46 37.84 -21.13 -0.92
CA SER A 46 38.18 -19.73 -0.98
C SER A 46 37.21 -18.86 -0.16
N GLU A 47 37.58 -17.57 0.05
CA GLU A 47 36.70 -16.59 0.67
C GLU A 47 35.37 -16.51 -0.07
N LYS A 48 34.26 -16.60 0.67
CA LYS A 48 32.92 -16.53 0.09
C LYS A 48 32.54 -15.09 -0.24
N PHE A 49 31.96 -14.89 -1.44
CA PHE A 49 31.19 -13.73 -1.79
C PHE A 49 29.75 -14.14 -2.02
N VAL A 50 28.84 -13.71 -1.13
CA VAL A 50 27.41 -14.06 -1.20
C VAL A 50 26.62 -12.91 -1.76
N LEU A 51 26.03 -13.10 -2.94
CA LEU A 51 25.04 -12.19 -3.51
C LEU A 51 23.66 -12.76 -3.27
N HIS A 52 22.88 -12.06 -2.43
CA HIS A 52 21.48 -12.43 -2.20
C HIS A 52 20.60 -11.90 -3.35
N ASP A 53 19.84 -12.80 -3.97
CA ASP A 53 18.95 -12.42 -5.08
C ASP A 53 17.65 -11.79 -4.57
N GLY A 54 17.20 -10.68 -5.22
CA GLY A 54 15.83 -10.23 -5.13
C GLY A 54 14.99 -11.03 -6.14
N PRO A 55 14.14 -11.95 -5.67
CA PRO A 55 13.48 -12.90 -6.54
C PRO A 55 12.41 -12.23 -7.40
N PRO A 56 12.37 -12.47 -8.73
CA PRO A 56 11.29 -11.98 -9.57
C PRO A 56 10.01 -12.77 -9.35
N TYR A 57 8.86 -12.15 -9.62
CA TYR A 57 7.59 -12.88 -9.68
C TYR A 57 7.54 -13.83 -10.87
N ALA A 58 7.10 -15.07 -10.62
CA ALA A 58 6.90 -16.10 -11.64
C ALA A 58 5.53 -15.93 -12.36
N ASN A 59 5.34 -14.85 -13.13
CA ASN A 59 4.02 -14.48 -13.65
C ASN A 59 3.97 -13.95 -15.09
N GLY A 60 5.04 -14.06 -15.85
CA GLY A 60 5.12 -13.59 -17.23
C GLY A 60 6.54 -13.64 -17.78
N ASN A 61 6.73 -13.31 -19.05
CA ASN A 61 8.07 -13.18 -19.64
C ASN A 61 8.89 -12.11 -18.91
N ILE A 62 10.22 -12.27 -18.87
CA ILE A 62 11.09 -11.23 -18.35
C ILE A 62 10.94 -9.95 -19.17
N HIS A 63 11.01 -8.81 -18.51
CA HIS A 63 11.06 -7.50 -19.15
C HIS A 63 12.45 -6.86 -19.00
N MET A 64 12.70 -5.73 -19.64
CA MET A 64 14.01 -5.08 -19.64
C MET A 64 14.55 -4.81 -18.23
N GLY A 65 13.70 -4.45 -17.27
CA GLY A 65 14.11 -4.26 -15.88
C GLY A 65 14.60 -5.55 -15.21
N THR A 66 13.91 -6.69 -15.48
CA THR A 66 14.34 -8.00 -15.00
C THR A 66 15.67 -8.41 -15.62
N ALA A 67 15.81 -8.21 -16.95
CA ALA A 67 17.05 -8.51 -17.67
C ALA A 67 18.22 -7.69 -17.15
N LEU A 68 18.04 -6.36 -16.99
CA LEU A 68 19.07 -5.47 -16.42
C LEU A 68 19.50 -5.92 -15.02
N ASN A 69 18.54 -6.21 -14.15
CA ASN A 69 18.83 -6.68 -12.78
C ASN A 69 19.66 -7.96 -12.78
N LYS A 70 19.29 -8.96 -13.59
CA LYS A 70 20.01 -10.23 -13.66
C LYS A 70 21.39 -10.11 -14.29
N ILE A 71 21.54 -9.30 -15.34
CA ILE A 71 22.84 -9.05 -15.98
C ILE A 71 23.80 -8.35 -15.01
N LEU A 72 23.34 -7.34 -14.25
CA LEU A 72 24.17 -6.66 -13.26
C LEU A 72 24.65 -7.60 -12.17
N LYS A 73 23.77 -8.46 -11.65
CA LYS A 73 24.12 -9.49 -10.65
C LYS A 73 25.11 -10.50 -11.22
N ASP A 74 24.92 -10.95 -12.45
CA ASP A 74 25.83 -11.87 -13.12
C ASP A 74 27.23 -11.26 -13.32
N ILE A 75 27.32 -9.98 -13.70
CA ILE A 75 28.58 -9.27 -13.80
C ILE A 75 29.29 -9.25 -12.43
N ILE A 76 28.58 -8.92 -11.34
CA ILE A 76 29.15 -8.86 -9.99
C ILE A 76 29.64 -10.24 -9.56
N THR A 77 28.83 -11.28 -9.71
CA THR A 77 29.21 -12.65 -9.30
C THR A 77 30.37 -13.20 -10.13
N LYS A 78 30.38 -12.97 -11.44
CA LYS A 78 31.50 -13.33 -12.32
C LYS A 78 32.79 -12.58 -11.98
N PHE A 79 32.69 -11.29 -11.67
CA PHE A 79 33.84 -10.50 -11.24
C PHE A 79 34.50 -11.10 -9.99
N HIS A 80 33.74 -11.33 -8.95
CA HIS A 80 34.26 -11.93 -7.72
C HIS A 80 34.75 -13.36 -7.92
N GLN A 81 34.10 -14.14 -8.81
CA GLN A 81 34.58 -15.47 -9.19
C GLN A 81 35.94 -15.40 -9.90
N MET A 82 36.15 -14.43 -10.79
CA MET A 82 37.44 -14.23 -11.48
C MET A 82 38.53 -13.69 -10.54
N ASP A 83 38.12 -12.90 -9.52
CA ASP A 83 38.98 -12.41 -8.44
C ASP A 83 39.37 -13.51 -7.41
N GLY A 84 38.96 -14.75 -7.66
CA GLY A 84 39.36 -15.91 -6.86
C GLY A 84 38.45 -16.23 -5.67
N LYS A 85 37.36 -15.51 -5.50
CA LYS A 85 36.38 -15.79 -4.42
C LYS A 85 35.41 -16.91 -4.80
N ASP A 86 34.91 -17.62 -3.79
CA ASP A 86 33.79 -18.55 -3.97
C ASP A 86 32.48 -17.78 -4.07
N SER A 87 32.15 -17.35 -5.31
CA SER A 87 31.00 -16.51 -5.62
C SER A 87 29.87 -17.33 -6.23
N ILE A 88 29.00 -17.85 -5.37
CA ILE A 88 27.83 -18.65 -5.76
C ILE A 88 26.64 -17.71 -6.00
N TYR A 89 25.97 -17.88 -7.14
CA TYR A 89 24.68 -17.25 -7.39
C TYR A 89 23.57 -18.30 -7.32
N VAL A 90 22.73 -18.20 -6.29
CA VAL A 90 21.52 -19.02 -6.15
C VAL A 90 20.32 -18.20 -6.60
N PRO A 91 19.71 -18.53 -7.74
CA PRO A 91 18.52 -17.82 -8.20
C PRO A 91 17.30 -18.14 -7.33
N GLY A 92 16.38 -17.20 -7.25
CA GLY A 92 15.13 -17.39 -6.51
C GLY A 92 13.92 -16.85 -7.27
N TRP A 93 12.72 -17.30 -6.87
CA TRP A 93 11.43 -16.82 -7.39
C TRP A 93 10.44 -16.54 -6.29
N ASP A 94 9.75 -15.39 -6.44
CA ASP A 94 8.58 -15.06 -5.64
C ASP A 94 7.34 -15.61 -6.37
N CYS A 95 6.64 -16.54 -5.70
CA CYS A 95 5.60 -17.35 -6.33
C CYS A 95 4.21 -17.17 -5.71
N HIS A 96 4.07 -16.34 -4.68
CA HIS A 96 2.83 -16.18 -3.94
C HIS A 96 2.11 -14.85 -4.21
N GLY A 97 0.89 -14.77 -3.68
CA GLY A 97 0.11 -13.56 -3.57
C GLY A 97 -0.55 -13.07 -4.86
N LEU A 98 -0.93 -11.82 -4.81
CA LEU A 98 -1.71 -11.15 -5.85
C LEU A 98 -1.10 -11.23 -7.27
N PRO A 99 0.24 -11.14 -7.47
CA PRO A 99 0.82 -11.19 -8.82
C PRO A 99 0.51 -12.46 -9.61
N ILE A 100 0.38 -13.58 -8.93
CA ILE A 100 0.03 -14.89 -9.53
C ILE A 100 -1.48 -15.06 -9.56
N GLU A 101 -2.13 -14.86 -8.42
CA GLU A 101 -3.57 -15.05 -8.25
C GLU A 101 -4.37 -14.21 -9.25
N TRP A 102 -4.00 -12.95 -9.46
CA TRP A 102 -4.64 -12.06 -10.42
C TRP A 102 -4.56 -12.58 -11.86
N LYS A 103 -3.45 -13.24 -12.23
CA LYS A 103 -3.30 -13.83 -13.57
C LYS A 103 -4.27 -15.00 -13.80
N ILE A 104 -4.50 -15.83 -12.78
CA ILE A 104 -5.49 -16.90 -12.86
C ILE A 104 -6.91 -16.31 -12.89
N GLU A 105 -7.19 -15.28 -12.07
CA GLU A 105 -8.48 -14.58 -12.11
C GLU A 105 -8.76 -13.93 -13.49
N GLU A 106 -7.76 -13.33 -14.14
CA GLU A 106 -7.89 -12.81 -15.51
C GLU A 106 -8.24 -13.92 -16.52
N GLN A 107 -7.63 -15.11 -16.39
CA GLN A 107 -7.96 -16.26 -17.23
C GLN A 107 -9.41 -16.74 -16.98
N TYR A 108 -9.84 -16.79 -15.73
CA TYR A 108 -11.22 -17.13 -15.38
C TYR A 108 -12.21 -16.15 -15.99
N LYS A 109 -11.97 -14.83 -15.86
CA LYS A 109 -12.82 -13.79 -16.46
C LYS A 109 -12.93 -13.95 -17.98
N LYS A 110 -11.82 -14.23 -18.66
CA LYS A 110 -11.81 -14.49 -20.13
C LYS A 110 -12.66 -15.70 -20.49
N ASN A 111 -12.63 -16.74 -19.67
CA ASN A 111 -13.38 -17.97 -19.85
C ASN A 111 -14.79 -17.92 -19.26
N LYS A 112 -15.27 -16.76 -18.79
CA LYS A 112 -16.55 -16.56 -18.13
C LYS A 112 -16.75 -17.46 -16.89
N LYS A 113 -15.68 -17.89 -16.24
CA LYS A 113 -15.66 -18.68 -15.02
C LYS A 113 -15.55 -17.71 -13.82
N ASN A 114 -16.30 -17.99 -12.74
CA ASN A 114 -16.20 -17.21 -11.52
C ASN A 114 -15.26 -17.93 -10.53
N LYS A 115 -14.28 -17.22 -9.98
CA LYS A 115 -13.37 -17.75 -8.96
C LYS A 115 -14.08 -18.33 -7.75
N ASN A 116 -15.18 -17.71 -7.32
CA ASN A 116 -15.93 -18.12 -6.13
C ASN A 116 -16.62 -19.48 -6.28
N ASP A 117 -16.77 -19.97 -7.53
CA ASP A 117 -17.38 -21.26 -7.82
C ASP A 117 -16.35 -22.40 -7.85
N VAL A 118 -15.05 -22.07 -7.65
CA VAL A 118 -13.93 -23.04 -7.70
C VAL A 118 -13.50 -23.39 -6.27
N PRO A 119 -13.32 -24.68 -5.93
CA PRO A 119 -12.76 -25.07 -4.65
C PRO A 119 -11.39 -24.42 -4.41
N ILE A 120 -11.16 -23.94 -3.18
CA ILE A 120 -9.92 -23.22 -2.83
C ILE A 120 -8.68 -24.04 -3.19
N VAL A 121 -8.67 -25.33 -2.91
CA VAL A 121 -7.52 -26.21 -3.18
C VAL A 121 -7.24 -26.34 -4.67
N GLU A 122 -8.27 -26.42 -5.50
CA GLU A 122 -8.13 -26.45 -6.97
C GLU A 122 -7.56 -25.13 -7.48
N PHE A 123 -8.08 -24.01 -7.01
CA PHE A 123 -7.58 -22.68 -7.37
C PHE A 123 -6.10 -22.50 -6.95
N ARG A 124 -5.73 -22.93 -5.74
CA ARG A 124 -4.34 -22.88 -5.26
C ARG A 124 -3.41 -23.76 -6.13
N LYS A 125 -3.88 -24.96 -6.52
CA LYS A 125 -3.15 -25.82 -7.43
C LYS A 125 -2.90 -25.15 -8.78
N GLU A 126 -3.92 -24.51 -9.37
CA GLU A 126 -3.76 -23.77 -10.64
C GLU A 126 -2.73 -22.62 -10.50
N CYS A 127 -2.71 -21.91 -9.36
CA CYS A 127 -1.72 -20.88 -9.09
C CYS A 127 -0.29 -21.46 -8.99
N ARG A 128 -0.12 -22.59 -8.32
CA ARG A 128 1.16 -23.31 -8.19
C ARG A 128 1.67 -23.78 -9.57
N ASP A 129 0.83 -24.45 -10.33
CA ASP A 129 1.15 -24.94 -11.68
C ASP A 129 1.54 -23.79 -12.62
N PHE A 130 0.84 -22.65 -12.52
CA PHE A 130 1.15 -21.44 -13.25
C PHE A 130 2.54 -20.88 -12.89
N ALA A 131 2.85 -20.76 -11.60
CA ALA A 131 4.16 -20.27 -11.16
C ALA A 131 5.29 -21.20 -11.58
N GLU A 132 5.12 -22.54 -11.44
CA GLU A 132 6.10 -23.53 -11.91
C GLU A 132 6.40 -23.41 -13.41
N LYS A 133 5.37 -23.22 -14.23
CA LYS A 133 5.54 -22.97 -15.66
C LYS A 133 6.43 -21.75 -15.90
N TRP A 134 6.19 -20.64 -15.20
CA TRP A 134 6.96 -19.42 -15.42
C TRP A 134 8.39 -19.50 -14.86
N ILE A 135 8.62 -20.25 -13.78
CA ILE A 135 9.98 -20.56 -13.33
C ILE A 135 10.79 -21.25 -14.44
N LYS A 136 10.21 -22.25 -15.11
CA LYS A 136 10.87 -22.95 -16.24
C LYS A 136 11.19 -21.98 -17.38
N VAL A 137 10.24 -21.14 -17.77
CA VAL A 137 10.44 -20.14 -18.82
C VAL A 137 11.52 -19.13 -18.44
N HIS A 138 11.50 -18.62 -17.19
CA HIS A 138 12.52 -17.68 -16.72
C HIS A 138 13.92 -18.30 -16.68
N LYS A 139 14.07 -19.56 -16.27
CA LYS A 139 15.38 -20.26 -16.31
C LYS A 139 15.96 -20.21 -17.72
N GLU A 140 15.18 -20.57 -18.73
CA GLU A 140 15.63 -20.53 -20.13
C GLU A 140 15.98 -19.12 -20.59
N GLN A 141 15.16 -18.13 -20.24
CA GLN A 141 15.39 -16.74 -20.60
C GLN A 141 16.65 -16.18 -19.93
N PHE A 142 16.89 -16.48 -18.64
CA PHE A 142 18.11 -16.05 -17.93
C PHE A 142 19.36 -16.75 -18.44
N LYS A 143 19.30 -18.06 -18.70
CA LYS A 143 20.41 -18.79 -19.35
C LYS A 143 20.73 -18.19 -20.72
N ARG A 144 19.69 -17.81 -21.50
CA ARG A 144 19.89 -17.14 -22.80
C ARG A 144 20.60 -15.78 -22.68
N LEU A 145 20.45 -15.06 -21.55
CA LEU A 145 21.21 -13.85 -21.25
C LEU A 145 22.66 -14.13 -20.83
N GLY A 146 23.06 -15.40 -20.70
CA GLY A 146 24.40 -15.82 -20.28
C GLY A 146 24.59 -15.79 -18.77
N VAL A 147 23.53 -15.70 -17.98
CA VAL A 147 23.61 -15.72 -16.51
C VAL A 147 24.04 -17.10 -16.02
N ILE A 148 25.09 -17.14 -15.20
CA ILE A 148 25.62 -18.36 -14.59
C ILE A 148 25.17 -18.43 -13.12
N GLY A 149 24.55 -19.54 -12.74
CA GLY A 149 24.05 -19.75 -11.38
C GLY A 149 23.67 -21.19 -11.11
N ASP A 150 23.28 -21.48 -9.87
CA ASP A 150 22.80 -22.80 -9.44
C ASP A 150 21.33 -22.99 -9.85
N TRP A 151 21.12 -23.33 -11.12
CA TRP A 151 19.79 -23.48 -11.69
C TRP A 151 19.03 -24.71 -11.20
N ASP A 152 19.72 -25.70 -10.61
CA ASP A 152 19.13 -26.94 -10.13
C ASP A 152 18.72 -26.83 -8.65
N ASN A 153 19.47 -26.07 -7.84
CA ASN A 153 19.20 -25.84 -6.44
C ASN A 153 18.71 -24.41 -6.16
N TYR A 154 17.83 -23.93 -7.00
CA TYR A 154 17.19 -22.62 -6.79
C TYR A 154 16.22 -22.65 -5.61
N TYR A 155 15.92 -21.47 -5.04
CA TYR A 155 14.84 -21.39 -4.06
C TYR A 155 13.55 -20.83 -4.66
N SER A 156 12.43 -21.20 -4.06
CA SER A 156 11.09 -20.71 -4.43
C SER A 156 10.29 -20.47 -3.16
N THR A 157 9.60 -19.34 -3.07
CA THR A 157 8.76 -19.03 -1.91
C THR A 157 7.60 -20.02 -1.74
N MET A 158 7.24 -20.80 -2.77
CA MET A 158 6.21 -21.84 -2.71
C MET A 158 6.76 -23.26 -2.48
N SER A 159 8.06 -23.43 -2.26
CA SER A 159 8.57 -24.71 -1.79
C SER A 159 8.10 -24.96 -0.35
N PHE A 160 7.86 -26.23 -0.01
CA PHE A 160 7.31 -26.58 1.30
C PHE A 160 8.23 -26.15 2.44
N ASP A 161 9.54 -26.27 2.26
CA ASP A 161 10.53 -25.78 3.23
C ASP A 161 10.45 -24.26 3.44
N ALA A 162 10.26 -23.50 2.34
CA ALA A 162 10.12 -22.06 2.43
C ALA A 162 8.79 -21.66 3.09
N GLU A 163 7.68 -22.32 2.77
CA GLU A 163 6.39 -22.10 3.41
C GLU A 163 6.47 -22.38 4.92
N ALA A 164 7.14 -23.46 5.33
CA ALA A 164 7.38 -23.80 6.73
C ALA A 164 8.26 -22.76 7.45
N GLN A 165 9.31 -22.29 6.79
CA GLN A 165 10.19 -21.28 7.37
C GLN A 165 9.47 -19.95 7.57
N ILE A 166 8.58 -19.56 6.66
CA ILE A 166 7.74 -18.37 6.82
C ILE A 166 6.87 -18.49 8.08
N VAL A 167 6.31 -19.66 8.37
CA VAL A 167 5.52 -19.90 9.59
C VAL A 167 6.38 -19.76 10.84
N ARG A 168 7.59 -20.32 10.84
CA ARG A 168 8.53 -20.20 11.96
C ARG A 168 8.88 -18.74 12.25
N GLU A 169 9.20 -17.98 11.21
CA GLU A 169 9.53 -16.56 11.38
C GLU A 169 8.32 -15.74 11.87
N LEU A 170 7.11 -16.01 11.34
CA LEU A 170 5.89 -15.38 11.82
C LEU A 170 5.63 -15.65 13.31
N GLY A 171 5.88 -16.91 13.75
CA GLY A 171 5.77 -17.31 15.17
C GLY A 171 6.70 -16.51 16.07
N LYS A 172 7.93 -16.24 15.63
CA LYS A 172 8.89 -15.39 16.37
C LYS A 172 8.36 -13.96 16.55
N PHE A 173 7.83 -13.33 15.49
CA PHE A 173 7.23 -12.00 15.60
C PHE A 173 6.03 -11.97 16.56
N LEU A 174 5.22 -13.01 16.56
CA LEU A 174 4.09 -13.11 17.48
C LEU A 174 4.56 -13.27 18.93
N LYS A 175 5.53 -14.15 19.18
CA LYS A 175 6.12 -14.40 20.49
C LYS A 175 6.73 -13.14 21.10
N GLU A 176 7.48 -12.39 20.30
CA GLU A 176 8.11 -11.13 20.71
C GLU A 176 7.11 -9.96 20.85
N GLY A 177 5.82 -10.17 20.54
CA GLY A 177 4.79 -9.15 20.64
C GLY A 177 4.88 -8.06 19.55
N SER A 178 5.71 -8.25 18.53
CA SER A 178 5.82 -7.33 17.39
C SER A 178 4.69 -7.51 16.38
N LEU A 179 4.14 -8.73 16.27
CA LEU A 179 2.98 -9.03 15.44
C LEU A 179 1.71 -8.87 16.28
N TYR A 180 0.80 -8.02 15.83
CA TYR A 180 -0.45 -7.75 16.53
C TYR A 180 -1.64 -7.63 15.58
N ARG A 181 -2.84 -7.90 16.08
CA ARG A 181 -4.10 -7.64 15.38
C ARG A 181 -4.60 -6.25 15.71
N GLY A 182 -4.82 -5.41 14.70
CA GLY A 182 -5.32 -4.05 14.85
C GLY A 182 -6.52 -3.78 13.97
N TYR A 183 -7.41 -2.88 14.42
CA TYR A 183 -8.50 -2.33 13.61
C TYR A 183 -8.18 -0.87 13.32
N LYS A 184 -7.72 -0.59 12.11
CA LYS A 184 -7.33 0.76 11.68
C LYS A 184 -7.44 0.91 10.15
N PRO A 185 -7.46 2.15 9.62
CA PRO A 185 -7.48 2.38 8.18
C PRO A 185 -6.24 1.79 7.51
N VAL A 186 -6.48 1.02 6.44
CA VAL A 186 -5.45 0.51 5.54
C VAL A 186 -5.83 0.88 4.11
N LEU A 187 -4.85 0.93 3.21
CA LEU A 187 -5.12 1.06 1.79
C LEU A 187 -5.82 -0.21 1.30
N TRP A 188 -6.99 -0.02 0.69
CA TRP A 188 -7.89 -1.09 0.26
C TRP A 188 -8.23 -0.96 -1.20
N SER A 189 -8.11 -2.06 -1.93
CA SER A 189 -8.62 -2.17 -3.29
C SER A 189 -10.00 -2.81 -3.30
N THR A 190 -10.99 -2.07 -3.78
CA THR A 190 -12.35 -2.59 -3.94
C THR A 190 -12.48 -3.54 -5.14
N VAL A 191 -11.51 -3.52 -6.06
CA VAL A 191 -11.46 -4.40 -7.24
C VAL A 191 -10.84 -5.74 -6.91
N GLU A 192 -9.72 -5.73 -6.20
CA GLU A 192 -9.02 -6.94 -5.74
C GLU A 192 -9.57 -7.45 -4.40
N LYS A 193 -10.37 -6.64 -3.69
CA LYS A 193 -10.98 -6.95 -2.38
C LYS A 193 -9.95 -7.36 -1.33
N THR A 194 -8.91 -6.57 -1.20
CA THR A 194 -7.80 -6.85 -0.28
C THR A 194 -7.10 -5.57 0.18
N ALA A 195 -6.47 -5.65 1.36
CA ALA A 195 -5.52 -4.65 1.83
C ALA A 195 -4.24 -4.68 0.99
N LEU A 196 -3.59 -3.53 0.85
CA LEU A 196 -2.31 -3.36 0.16
C LEU A 196 -1.31 -2.69 1.10
N ALA A 197 -0.04 -3.10 1.02
CA ALA A 197 1.05 -2.39 1.68
C ALA A 197 1.55 -1.24 0.78
N ASP A 198 2.28 -0.28 1.36
CA ASP A 198 2.80 0.89 0.62
C ASP A 198 3.60 0.53 -0.63
N ALA A 199 4.35 -0.59 -0.57
CA ALA A 199 5.14 -1.08 -1.71
C ALA A 199 4.28 -1.59 -2.89
N GLU A 200 2.98 -1.79 -2.68
CA GLU A 200 2.02 -2.28 -3.68
C GLU A 200 1.17 -1.14 -4.26
N VAL A 201 1.55 0.11 -3.96
CA VAL A 201 0.80 1.31 -4.35
C VAL A 201 1.60 2.12 -5.35
N GLU A 202 0.94 2.57 -6.40
CA GLU A 202 1.45 3.53 -7.37
C GLU A 202 0.62 4.80 -7.32
N TYR A 203 1.29 5.94 -7.42
CA TYR A 203 0.60 7.22 -7.44
C TYR A 203 0.43 7.67 -8.89
N LEU A 204 -0.81 7.83 -9.31
CA LEU A 204 -1.21 8.26 -10.66
C LEU A 204 -2.09 9.50 -10.58
N ASP A 205 -2.13 10.26 -11.67
CA ASP A 205 -3.05 11.39 -11.78
C ASP A 205 -4.49 10.90 -11.76
N HIS A 206 -5.28 11.47 -10.85
CA HIS A 206 -6.70 11.18 -10.67
C HIS A 206 -7.48 12.46 -10.53
N THR A 207 -8.65 12.54 -11.18
CA THR A 207 -9.54 13.69 -11.06
C THR A 207 -10.64 13.38 -10.05
N SER A 208 -10.59 14.03 -8.89
CA SER A 208 -11.57 13.90 -7.81
C SER A 208 -12.58 15.05 -7.86
N ASP A 209 -13.80 14.77 -7.37
CA ASP A 209 -14.75 15.83 -7.04
C ASP A 209 -14.30 16.56 -5.78
N THR A 210 -14.39 17.88 -5.76
CA THR A 210 -14.12 18.72 -4.58
C THR A 210 -15.38 19.37 -4.08
N ILE A 211 -15.52 19.51 -2.77
CA ILE A 211 -16.66 20.19 -2.16
C ILE A 211 -16.23 21.07 -0.98
N TYR A 212 -16.92 22.22 -0.85
CA TYR A 212 -16.96 23.03 0.36
C TYR A 212 -18.28 22.79 1.08
N VAL A 213 -18.21 22.36 2.35
CA VAL A 213 -19.38 21.95 3.13
C VAL A 213 -19.42 22.69 4.46
N SER A 214 -20.61 23.17 4.83
CA SER A 214 -20.84 23.82 6.10
C SER A 214 -21.32 22.86 7.19
N PHE A 215 -20.72 23.01 8.37
CA PHE A 215 -21.09 22.33 9.61
C PHE A 215 -21.56 23.38 10.62
N PRO A 216 -22.86 23.51 10.90
CA PRO A 216 -23.36 24.50 11.85
C PRO A 216 -22.77 24.31 13.23
N VAL A 217 -22.31 25.38 13.86
CA VAL A 217 -21.88 25.37 15.26
C VAL A 217 -23.12 25.26 16.15
N LYS A 218 -23.22 24.15 16.87
CA LYS A 218 -24.28 23.86 17.84
C LYS A 218 -24.04 24.59 19.15
N GLN A 219 -22.77 24.56 19.61
CA GLN A 219 -22.37 25.12 20.89
C GLN A 219 -20.88 25.45 20.89
N SER A 220 -20.52 26.63 21.40
CA SER A 220 -19.13 27.02 21.66
C SER A 220 -19.02 27.85 22.94
N LYS A 221 -17.87 27.72 23.63
CA LYS A 221 -17.50 28.60 24.74
C LYS A 221 -17.14 30.00 24.28
N PHE A 222 -16.57 30.12 23.09
CA PHE A 222 -16.34 31.39 22.40
C PHE A 222 -17.65 31.82 21.75
N LYS A 223 -18.32 32.81 22.38
CA LYS A 223 -19.71 33.17 22.06
C LYS A 223 -19.93 33.59 20.63
N GLU A 224 -18.93 34.19 20.00
CA GLU A 224 -18.97 34.69 18.61
C GLU A 224 -19.13 33.56 17.58
N LEU A 225 -18.71 32.33 17.95
CA LEU A 225 -18.90 31.15 17.10
C LEU A 225 -20.34 30.64 17.08
N ASN A 226 -21.14 30.94 18.13
CA ASN A 226 -22.52 30.46 18.16
C ASN A 226 -23.34 31.09 17.04
N GLY A 227 -24.06 30.26 16.29
CA GLY A 227 -24.81 30.67 15.11
C GLY A 227 -23.97 30.85 13.84
N SER A 228 -22.70 30.48 13.87
CA SER A 228 -21.85 30.37 12.69
C SER A 228 -21.76 28.93 12.16
N GLU A 229 -21.10 28.74 11.05
CA GLU A 229 -20.92 27.45 10.40
C GLU A 229 -19.43 27.25 10.04
N ALA A 230 -18.83 26.18 10.55
CA ALA A 230 -17.48 25.79 10.18
C ALA A 230 -17.45 25.24 8.75
N ILE A 231 -16.60 25.79 7.91
CA ILE A 231 -16.47 25.33 6.52
C ILE A 231 -15.32 24.35 6.41
N ILE A 232 -15.60 23.18 5.82
CA ILE A 232 -14.58 22.21 5.45
C ILE A 232 -14.45 22.11 3.93
N TRP A 233 -13.33 21.61 3.48
CA TRP A 233 -13.09 21.23 2.08
C TRP A 233 -12.59 19.80 2.01
N THR A 234 -13.04 19.05 1.01
CA THR A 234 -12.57 17.67 0.79
C THR A 234 -12.60 17.29 -0.68
N THR A 235 -11.68 16.39 -1.06
CA THR A 235 -11.62 15.71 -2.37
C THR A 235 -12.39 14.39 -2.39
N THR A 236 -12.92 13.96 -1.26
CA THR A 236 -13.61 12.68 -1.07
C THR A 236 -15.02 12.87 -0.51
N PRO A 237 -15.97 13.41 -1.30
CA PRO A 237 -17.35 13.68 -0.84
C PRO A 237 -18.00 12.45 -0.18
N TRP A 238 -17.68 11.25 -0.67
CA TRP A 238 -18.22 10.00 -0.14
C TRP A 238 -17.83 9.73 1.33
N THR A 239 -16.84 10.42 1.92
CA THR A 239 -16.49 10.26 3.34
C THR A 239 -17.34 11.12 4.28
N ILE A 240 -18.08 12.12 3.78
CA ILE A 240 -18.94 12.97 4.61
C ILE A 240 -19.94 12.19 5.45
N PRO A 241 -20.64 11.14 4.94
CA PRO A 241 -21.55 10.34 5.77
C PRO A 241 -20.86 9.59 6.91
N ALA A 242 -19.53 9.44 6.86
CA ALA A 242 -18.73 8.79 7.91
C ALA A 242 -18.05 9.79 8.87
N ASN A 243 -18.33 11.09 8.75
CA ASN A 243 -17.76 12.14 9.61
C ASN A 243 -18.06 11.90 11.10
N LYS A 244 -17.05 12.10 11.95
CA LYS A 244 -17.16 11.99 13.43
C LYS A 244 -16.58 13.19 14.18
N ALA A 245 -15.77 14.01 13.53
CA ALA A 245 -15.16 15.20 14.13
C ALA A 245 -14.76 16.22 13.05
N LEU A 246 -14.44 17.43 13.47
CA LEU A 246 -13.71 18.41 12.66
C LEU A 246 -12.36 18.69 13.34
N ALA A 247 -11.30 18.80 12.53
CA ALA A 247 -9.97 19.17 13.03
C ALA A 247 -9.68 20.65 12.75
N TYR A 248 -9.06 21.32 13.72
CA TYR A 248 -8.52 22.68 13.62
C TYR A 248 -7.09 22.73 14.13
N ASN A 249 -6.35 23.79 13.83
CA ASN A 249 -5.02 24.02 14.35
C ASN A 249 -5.00 25.24 15.26
N SER A 250 -4.64 25.07 16.53
CA SER A 250 -4.60 26.14 17.53
C SER A 250 -3.58 27.25 17.21
N GLY A 251 -2.57 26.95 16.38
CA GLY A 251 -1.55 27.88 15.95
C GLY A 251 -1.97 28.81 14.79
N LEU A 252 -3.13 28.56 14.14
CA LEU A 252 -3.63 29.37 13.05
C LEU A 252 -4.56 30.47 13.53
N SER A 253 -4.70 31.54 12.71
CA SER A 253 -5.73 32.58 12.85
C SER A 253 -6.94 32.23 11.99
N TYR A 254 -8.11 32.41 12.58
CA TYR A 254 -9.42 32.16 11.93
C TYR A 254 -10.26 33.41 11.90
N ILE A 255 -11.19 33.46 10.98
CA ILE A 255 -12.11 34.58 10.82
C ILE A 255 -13.55 34.08 10.71
N ILE A 256 -14.45 34.91 11.18
CA ILE A 256 -15.90 34.81 10.91
C ILE A 256 -16.26 35.86 9.88
N ILE A 257 -16.80 35.40 8.74
CA ILE A 257 -17.33 36.29 7.74
C ILE A 257 -18.85 36.14 7.63
N LYS A 258 -19.55 37.26 7.42
CA LYS A 258 -20.99 37.29 7.11
C LYS A 258 -21.18 37.49 5.62
N ILE A 259 -21.90 36.57 4.97
CA ILE A 259 -22.17 36.60 3.52
C ILE A 259 -23.36 37.54 3.27
N ASN A 260 -23.19 38.52 2.39
CA ASN A 260 -24.21 39.48 2.02
C ASN A 260 -24.80 39.23 0.62
N ASP A 261 -24.22 38.29 -0.15
CA ASP A 261 -24.74 37.93 -1.46
C ASP A 261 -26.14 37.32 -1.36
N GLU A 262 -26.95 37.60 -2.37
CA GLU A 262 -28.27 36.97 -2.52
C GLU A 262 -28.11 35.45 -2.76
N GLY A 263 -29.04 34.66 -2.22
CA GLY A 263 -29.07 33.22 -2.38
C GLY A 263 -29.14 32.43 -1.06
N ASN A 264 -28.83 31.13 -1.14
CA ASN A 264 -29.01 30.21 -0.02
C ASN A 264 -28.14 30.50 1.22
N PHE A 265 -27.09 31.32 1.05
CA PHE A 265 -26.12 31.63 2.12
C PHE A 265 -26.23 33.09 2.60
N LYS A 266 -27.22 33.86 2.10
CA LYS A 266 -27.45 35.23 2.55
C LYS A 266 -27.59 35.32 4.07
N ASN A 267 -26.89 36.29 4.67
CA ASN A 267 -26.83 36.53 6.11
C ASN A 267 -26.23 35.39 6.98
N ARG A 268 -25.71 34.33 6.36
CA ARG A 268 -25.04 33.26 7.11
C ARG A 268 -23.62 33.69 7.50
N LYS A 269 -23.19 33.24 8.67
CA LYS A 269 -21.85 33.46 9.19
C LYS A 269 -21.05 32.19 8.98
N ILE A 270 -19.92 32.27 8.30
CA ILE A 270 -19.05 31.13 8.05
C ILE A 270 -17.67 31.34 8.68
N VAL A 271 -17.04 30.27 9.09
CA VAL A 271 -15.74 30.25 9.77
C VAL A 271 -14.72 29.51 8.92
N LEU A 272 -13.55 30.13 8.74
CA LEU A 272 -12.43 29.58 7.96
C LEU A 272 -11.09 30.16 8.47
N ALA A 273 -9.97 29.56 8.08
CA ALA A 273 -8.65 30.13 8.35
C ALA A 273 -8.47 31.44 7.55
N LYS A 274 -7.90 32.46 8.20
CA LYS A 274 -7.70 33.79 7.63
C LYS A 274 -6.93 33.77 6.32
N ASP A 275 -5.85 33.00 6.26
CA ASP A 275 -4.96 32.89 5.09
C ASP A 275 -5.63 32.29 3.85
N LEU A 276 -6.76 31.59 4.03
CA LEU A 276 -7.51 30.93 2.96
C LEU A 276 -8.74 31.74 2.50
N LEU A 277 -8.94 32.96 3.01
CA LEU A 277 -10.10 33.80 2.69
C LEU A 277 -10.24 34.05 1.18
N GLU A 278 -9.18 34.52 0.54
CA GLU A 278 -9.24 34.90 -0.89
C GLU A 278 -9.54 33.69 -1.77
N THR A 279 -8.93 32.56 -1.48
CA THR A 279 -9.16 31.30 -2.21
C THR A 279 -10.59 30.82 -2.03
N LEU A 280 -11.08 30.77 -0.80
CA LEU A 280 -12.42 30.26 -0.51
C LEU A 280 -13.50 31.14 -1.13
N VAL A 281 -13.44 32.48 -0.98
CA VAL A 281 -14.46 33.39 -1.56
C VAL A 281 -14.48 33.33 -3.09
N LYS A 282 -13.31 33.15 -3.72
CA LYS A 282 -13.21 32.96 -5.17
C LYS A 282 -13.86 31.64 -5.61
N GLU A 283 -13.52 30.52 -4.98
CA GLU A 283 -14.04 29.18 -5.33
C GLU A 283 -15.54 29.06 -5.01
N CYS A 284 -15.98 29.62 -3.88
CA CYS A 284 -17.39 29.64 -3.49
C CYS A 284 -18.19 30.78 -4.20
N LYS A 285 -17.54 31.58 -5.04
CA LYS A 285 -18.16 32.72 -5.78
C LYS A 285 -18.86 33.72 -4.87
N ILE A 286 -18.31 33.95 -3.68
CA ILE A 286 -18.79 34.97 -2.73
C ILE A 286 -18.19 36.32 -3.13
N LYS A 287 -19.05 37.31 -3.42
CA LYS A 287 -18.63 38.64 -3.87
C LYS A 287 -18.72 39.68 -2.77
N ASN A 288 -19.76 39.60 -1.94
CA ASN A 288 -20.06 40.57 -0.90
C ASN A 288 -20.09 39.90 0.47
N PHE A 289 -19.17 40.26 1.34
CA PHE A 289 -19.09 39.76 2.70
C PHE A 289 -18.48 40.81 3.63
N ASN A 290 -18.69 40.65 4.92
CA ASN A 290 -18.03 41.44 5.97
C ASN A 290 -17.27 40.49 6.92
N ILE A 291 -16.06 40.86 7.30
CA ILE A 291 -15.34 40.18 8.38
C ILE A 291 -15.92 40.69 9.68
N GLU A 292 -16.54 39.80 10.47
CA GLU A 292 -17.12 40.15 11.76
C GLU A 292 -16.12 39.99 12.92
N LYS A 293 -15.27 38.99 12.82
CA LYS A 293 -14.32 38.66 13.90
C LYS A 293 -13.10 37.95 13.38
N GLU A 294 -11.93 38.28 13.92
CA GLU A 294 -10.69 37.48 13.83
C GLU A 294 -10.38 36.92 15.21
N PHE A 295 -9.91 35.66 15.28
CA PHE A 295 -9.62 34.96 16.54
C PHE A 295 -8.57 33.85 16.36
N SER A 296 -7.96 33.43 17.47
CA SER A 296 -6.99 32.34 17.47
C SER A 296 -7.69 30.98 17.41
N GLY A 297 -7.11 30.01 16.72
CA GLY A 297 -7.62 28.63 16.69
C GLY A 297 -7.83 28.00 18.08
N LYS A 298 -7.18 28.52 19.12
CA LYS A 298 -7.40 28.10 20.51
C LYS A 298 -8.84 28.24 20.98
N GLU A 299 -9.57 29.19 20.43
CA GLU A 299 -10.96 29.48 20.78
C GLU A 299 -11.95 28.39 20.32
N PHE A 300 -11.54 27.50 19.42
CA PHE A 300 -12.35 26.32 19.06
C PHE A 300 -12.46 25.28 20.15
N LYS A 301 -11.65 25.36 21.20
CA LYS A 301 -11.63 24.34 22.25
C LYS A 301 -13.00 24.16 22.91
N GLY A 302 -13.54 22.93 22.80
CA GLY A 302 -14.85 22.57 23.33
C GLY A 302 -16.02 23.00 22.46
N THR A 303 -15.77 23.43 21.23
CA THR A 303 -16.83 23.70 20.23
C THR A 303 -17.40 22.39 19.69
N ILE A 304 -18.72 22.37 19.53
CA ILE A 304 -19.47 21.24 18.98
C ILE A 304 -20.26 21.76 17.78
N CYS A 305 -20.19 21.02 16.68
CA CYS A 305 -20.96 21.25 15.46
C CYS A 305 -22.05 20.19 15.29
N THR A 306 -22.99 20.44 14.38
CA THR A 306 -23.96 19.45 13.91
C THR A 306 -23.52 18.86 12.58
N HIS A 307 -23.86 17.61 12.36
CA HIS A 307 -23.60 16.96 11.08
C HIS A 307 -24.42 17.62 9.94
N PRO A 308 -23.88 17.81 8.72
CA PRO A 308 -24.62 18.42 7.61
C PRO A 308 -25.85 17.62 7.18
N PHE A 309 -25.93 16.34 7.54
CA PHE A 309 -27.07 15.44 7.30
C PHE A 309 -27.96 15.23 8.52
N LEU A 310 -28.01 16.19 9.46
CA LEU A 310 -28.88 16.10 10.64
C LEU A 310 -30.31 15.72 10.28
N ASP A 311 -30.89 16.35 9.28
CA ASP A 311 -32.31 16.19 8.89
C ASP A 311 -32.62 14.85 8.22
N ILE A 312 -31.59 14.06 7.86
CA ILE A 312 -31.74 12.72 7.28
C ILE A 312 -31.26 11.60 8.20
N GLY A 313 -31.07 11.89 9.49
CA GLY A 313 -30.85 10.89 10.53
C GLY A 313 -29.46 10.89 11.17
N TYR A 314 -28.55 11.82 10.81
CA TYR A 314 -27.22 11.92 11.40
C TYR A 314 -27.25 12.79 12.68
N ASN A 315 -28.01 12.32 13.66
CA ASN A 315 -28.30 13.05 14.90
C ASN A 315 -27.27 12.74 15.99
N TYR A 316 -26.02 13.19 15.81
CA TYR A 316 -24.96 13.11 16.79
C TYR A 316 -24.05 14.34 16.73
N ASP A 317 -23.39 14.62 17.84
CA ASP A 317 -22.52 15.77 17.99
C ASP A 317 -21.19 15.56 17.23
N ILE A 318 -20.72 16.62 16.58
CA ILE A 318 -19.45 16.69 15.86
C ILE A 318 -18.51 17.60 16.67
N PRO A 319 -17.60 17.06 17.50
CA PRO A 319 -16.65 17.87 18.23
C PRO A 319 -15.58 18.46 17.30
N MET A 320 -15.13 19.68 17.61
CA MET A 320 -13.93 20.25 17.02
C MET A 320 -12.71 19.86 17.86
N LEU A 321 -11.72 19.25 17.21
CA LEU A 321 -10.52 18.68 17.85
C LEU A 321 -9.26 19.36 17.34
N GLU A 322 -8.26 19.54 18.20
CA GLU A 322 -6.99 20.11 17.82
C GLU A 322 -6.15 19.09 17.04
N GLY A 323 -5.83 19.39 15.76
CA GLY A 323 -5.04 18.56 14.88
C GLY A 323 -3.89 19.34 14.25
N ARG A 324 -2.65 19.01 14.58
CA ARG A 324 -1.45 19.71 14.06
C ARG A 324 -1.24 19.53 12.56
N PHE A 325 -1.85 18.52 11.95
CA PHE A 325 -1.80 18.26 10.51
C PHE A 325 -2.65 19.24 9.68
N VAL A 326 -3.49 20.06 10.32
CA VAL A 326 -4.27 21.09 9.65
C VAL A 326 -3.35 22.23 9.23
N THR A 327 -3.31 22.52 7.92
CA THR A 327 -2.50 23.59 7.29
C THR A 327 -3.36 24.58 6.55
N THR A 328 -2.73 25.64 6.01
CA THR A 328 -3.36 26.66 5.16
C THR A 328 -2.89 26.58 3.71
N GLU A 329 -2.37 25.43 3.25
CA GLU A 329 -1.93 25.27 1.86
C GLU A 329 -3.11 25.20 0.89
N GLN A 330 -4.24 24.62 1.32
CA GLN A 330 -5.47 24.52 0.53
C GLN A 330 -6.70 24.30 1.43
N GLY A 331 -7.89 24.46 0.87
CA GLY A 331 -9.15 24.18 1.56
C GLY A 331 -9.66 25.35 2.37
N SER A 332 -10.00 25.14 3.64
CA SER A 332 -10.62 26.13 4.53
C SER A 332 -9.89 26.30 5.87
N GLY A 333 -8.83 25.51 6.15
CA GLY A 333 -8.16 25.47 7.45
C GLY A 333 -8.95 24.74 8.54
N ILE A 334 -10.05 24.09 8.18
CA ILE A 334 -10.80 23.16 9.04
C ILE A 334 -10.98 21.88 8.23
N VAL A 335 -10.60 20.75 8.82
CA VAL A 335 -10.61 19.44 8.14
C VAL A 335 -11.71 18.56 8.71
N HIS A 336 -12.50 17.96 7.83
CA HIS A 336 -13.46 16.93 8.21
C HIS A 336 -12.73 15.63 8.53
N CYS A 337 -13.07 14.98 9.64
CA CYS A 337 -12.45 13.74 10.09
C CYS A 337 -13.43 12.57 10.03
N ALA A 338 -13.05 11.57 9.22
CA ALA A 338 -13.72 10.28 9.15
C ALA A 338 -12.75 9.16 9.59
N PRO A 339 -12.79 8.72 10.85
CA PRO A 339 -11.76 7.84 11.45
C PRO A 339 -11.58 6.50 10.75
N SER A 340 -12.53 6.10 9.91
CA SER A 340 -12.43 4.87 9.13
C SER A 340 -11.76 5.06 7.76
N HIS A 341 -11.45 6.32 7.37
CA HIS A 341 -11.04 6.66 6.00
C HIS A 341 -9.77 7.52 5.91
N GLY A 342 -9.05 7.72 6.99
CA GLY A 342 -7.77 8.43 7.01
C GLY A 342 -6.95 8.06 8.25
N PRO A 343 -5.62 7.89 8.13
CA PRO A 343 -4.77 7.58 9.29
C PRO A 343 -4.69 8.73 10.29
N ASP A 344 -4.62 9.99 9.83
CA ASP A 344 -4.60 11.16 10.72
C ASP A 344 -5.95 11.34 11.43
N ASP A 345 -7.06 11.16 10.71
CA ASP A 345 -8.41 11.19 11.24
C ASP A 345 -8.60 10.11 12.32
N PHE A 346 -8.11 8.88 12.01
CA PHE A 346 -8.15 7.77 12.95
C PHE A 346 -7.40 8.09 14.23
N ASN A 347 -6.13 8.52 14.12
CA ASN A 347 -5.29 8.82 15.28
C ASN A 347 -5.89 9.95 16.13
N LEU A 348 -6.35 11.03 15.50
CA LEU A 348 -7.00 12.13 16.18
C LEU A 348 -8.26 11.67 16.94
N CYS A 349 -9.11 10.90 16.28
CA CYS A 349 -10.38 10.43 16.84
C CYS A 349 -10.15 9.43 17.99
N ILE A 350 -9.25 8.44 17.83
CA ILE A 350 -8.95 7.46 18.87
C ILE A 350 -8.38 8.12 20.12
N ASN A 351 -7.46 9.09 19.96
CA ASN A 351 -6.88 9.85 21.08
C ASN A 351 -7.92 10.69 21.84
N ASN A 352 -9.07 10.95 21.21
CA ASN A 352 -10.21 11.63 21.81
C ASN A 352 -11.40 10.69 22.14
N ASN A 353 -11.16 9.38 22.26
CA ASN A 353 -12.15 8.34 22.59
C ASN A 353 -13.29 8.19 21.56
N ILE A 354 -13.08 8.60 20.32
CA ILE A 354 -14.02 8.41 19.21
C ILE A 354 -13.60 7.17 18.43
N LYS A 355 -14.41 6.12 18.45
CA LYS A 355 -14.12 4.85 17.79
C LYS A 355 -14.36 4.92 16.28
N ALA A 356 -13.47 4.30 15.52
CA ALA A 356 -13.73 4.00 14.12
C ALA A 356 -14.71 2.82 14.02
N VAL A 357 -15.69 2.95 13.14
CA VAL A 357 -16.67 1.89 12.85
C VAL A 357 -16.58 1.50 11.38
N GLU A 358 -16.93 0.27 11.06
CA GLU A 358 -16.95 -0.17 9.67
C GLU A 358 -18.07 0.54 8.90
N THR A 359 -17.68 1.36 7.95
CA THR A 359 -18.59 2.17 7.12
C THR A 359 -18.63 1.73 5.67
N VAL A 360 -17.62 0.97 5.23
CA VAL A 360 -17.48 0.44 3.87
C VAL A 360 -17.08 -1.03 3.96
N ASP A 361 -17.77 -1.89 3.21
CA ASP A 361 -17.52 -3.32 3.12
C ASP A 361 -16.35 -3.66 2.17
N ASP A 362 -16.09 -4.97 1.99
CA ASP A 362 -15.01 -5.47 1.12
C ASP A 362 -15.22 -5.10 -0.35
N ASP A 363 -16.46 -4.95 -0.79
CA ASP A 363 -16.84 -4.57 -2.15
C ASP A 363 -16.75 -3.07 -2.42
N GLY A 364 -16.45 -2.27 -1.40
CA GLY A 364 -16.47 -0.81 -1.49
C GLY A 364 -17.88 -0.21 -1.41
N LYS A 365 -18.84 -0.91 -0.83
CA LYS A 365 -20.19 -0.40 -0.59
C LYS A 365 -20.34 0.06 0.86
N TYR A 366 -21.15 1.08 1.07
CA TYR A 366 -21.49 1.46 2.43
C TYR A 366 -22.21 0.34 3.17
N THR A 367 -21.80 0.12 4.41
CA THR A 367 -22.48 -0.79 5.35
C THR A 367 -23.77 -0.17 5.89
N ASN A 368 -24.56 -0.97 6.61
CA ASN A 368 -25.78 -0.48 7.30
C ASN A 368 -25.52 0.57 8.39
N ASN A 369 -24.24 0.77 8.78
CA ASN A 369 -23.85 1.84 9.70
C ASN A 369 -23.93 3.24 9.07
N VAL A 370 -24.06 3.33 7.74
CA VAL A 370 -24.14 4.60 7.00
C VAL A 370 -25.58 4.83 6.54
N ILE A 371 -26.32 5.55 7.37
CA ILE A 371 -27.75 5.81 7.18
C ILE A 371 -28.01 6.43 5.79
N LYS A 372 -29.07 6.01 5.11
CA LYS A 372 -29.51 6.48 3.78
C LYS A 372 -28.58 6.15 2.60
N PHE A 373 -27.34 5.74 2.85
CA PHE A 373 -26.36 5.44 1.78
C PHE A 373 -25.99 3.96 1.73
N ALA A 374 -26.49 3.12 2.65
CA ALA A 374 -26.19 1.68 2.72
C ALA A 374 -26.36 0.99 1.36
N GLY A 375 -25.41 0.12 0.99
CA GLY A 375 -25.39 -0.62 -0.28
C GLY A 375 -24.90 0.15 -1.50
N ILE A 376 -24.74 1.49 -1.41
CA ILE A 376 -24.19 2.30 -2.52
C ILE A 376 -22.68 2.12 -2.54
N HIS A 377 -22.12 1.87 -3.73
CA HIS A 377 -20.68 1.79 -3.94
C HIS A 377 -20.06 3.20 -3.84
N ILE A 378 -18.97 3.37 -3.08
CA ILE A 378 -18.37 4.67 -2.72
C ILE A 378 -18.00 5.52 -3.94
N PHE A 379 -17.45 4.93 -5.01
CA PHE A 379 -17.14 5.67 -6.25
C PHE A 379 -18.38 6.12 -7.04
N LYS A 380 -19.57 5.61 -6.68
CA LYS A 380 -20.86 6.09 -7.22
C LYS A 380 -21.59 7.02 -6.26
N ALA A 381 -21.06 7.18 -5.04
CA ALA A 381 -21.72 7.94 -3.99
C ALA A 381 -21.53 9.46 -4.12
N ASN A 382 -20.42 9.94 -4.70
CA ASN A 382 -20.13 11.37 -4.78
C ASN A 382 -21.31 12.22 -5.29
N PRO A 383 -21.91 11.95 -6.45
CA PRO A 383 -23.03 12.77 -6.94
C PRO A 383 -24.23 12.71 -6.00
N ILE A 384 -24.49 11.57 -5.36
CA ILE A 384 -25.60 11.39 -4.42
C ILE A 384 -25.37 12.20 -3.14
N VAL A 385 -24.15 12.17 -2.60
CA VAL A 385 -23.76 12.94 -1.42
C VAL A 385 -23.82 14.43 -1.71
N ILE A 386 -23.29 14.86 -2.85
CA ILE A 386 -23.31 16.26 -3.30
C ILE A 386 -24.75 16.78 -3.43
N GLU A 387 -25.64 16.01 -4.05
CA GLU A 387 -27.05 16.38 -4.21
C GLU A 387 -27.76 16.48 -2.84
N ASN A 388 -27.51 15.54 -1.92
CA ASN A 388 -28.07 15.62 -0.57
C ASN A 388 -27.54 16.85 0.18
N LEU A 389 -26.25 17.19 0.09
CA LEU A 389 -25.68 18.41 0.70
C LEU A 389 -26.33 19.68 0.13
N LYS A 390 -26.60 19.70 -1.17
CA LYS A 390 -27.29 20.81 -1.83
C LYS A 390 -28.72 20.95 -1.32
N ASN A 391 -29.47 19.86 -1.24
CA ASN A 391 -30.85 19.84 -0.73
C ASN A 391 -30.92 20.29 0.73
N GLN A 392 -29.92 19.94 1.55
CA GLN A 392 -29.78 20.39 2.94
C GLN A 392 -29.22 21.83 3.07
N LYS A 393 -28.95 22.53 1.94
CA LYS A 393 -28.32 23.84 1.92
C LYS A 393 -27.01 23.92 2.66
N LYS A 394 -26.21 22.81 2.62
CA LYS A 394 -24.90 22.70 3.28
C LYS A 394 -23.73 22.72 2.30
N LEU A 395 -23.97 22.63 1.00
CA LEU A 395 -22.97 22.72 -0.05
C LEU A 395 -22.77 24.19 -0.44
N LEU A 396 -21.54 24.72 -0.22
CA LEU A 396 -21.18 26.07 -0.66
C LEU A 396 -20.71 26.08 -2.11
N ALA A 397 -19.82 25.17 -2.43
CA ALA A 397 -19.30 25.02 -3.79
C ALA A 397 -18.90 23.57 -4.06
N ASN A 398 -18.85 23.22 -5.34
CA ASN A 398 -18.26 21.97 -5.81
C ASN A 398 -17.43 22.24 -7.08
N GLY A 399 -16.39 21.43 -7.26
CA GLY A 399 -15.45 21.53 -8.37
C GLY A 399 -14.79 20.20 -8.65
N LYS A 400 -13.68 20.24 -9.39
CA LYS A 400 -12.82 19.08 -9.68
C LYS A 400 -11.36 19.45 -9.49
N LEU A 401 -10.57 18.49 -9.01
CA LEU A 401 -9.14 18.63 -8.83
C LEU A 401 -8.44 17.39 -9.39
N THR A 402 -7.46 17.61 -10.27
CA THR A 402 -6.54 16.54 -10.68
C THR A 402 -5.32 16.56 -9.80
N HIS A 403 -5.04 15.45 -9.15
CA HIS A 403 -3.95 15.32 -8.19
C HIS A 403 -3.39 13.89 -8.19
N SER A 404 -2.21 13.72 -7.60
CA SER A 404 -1.60 12.42 -7.37
C SER A 404 -2.45 11.60 -6.37
N TYR A 405 -2.89 10.40 -6.77
CA TYR A 405 -3.80 9.56 -5.99
C TYR A 405 -3.31 8.12 -5.95
N PRO A 406 -3.45 7.40 -4.82
CA PRO A 406 -2.99 6.02 -4.69
C PRO A 406 -3.83 5.07 -5.56
N HIS A 407 -3.15 4.24 -6.33
CA HIS A 407 -3.71 3.20 -7.18
C HIS A 407 -3.05 1.85 -6.90
N SER A 408 -3.77 0.77 -7.09
CA SER A 408 -3.19 -0.56 -7.05
C SER A 408 -2.17 -0.75 -8.16
N TRP A 409 -1.01 -1.29 -7.83
CA TRP A 409 0.05 -1.59 -8.79
C TRP A 409 -0.35 -2.65 -9.84
N ARG A 410 -1.40 -3.43 -9.58
CA ARG A 410 -1.88 -4.52 -10.47
C ARG A 410 -3.08 -4.12 -11.31
N SER A 411 -4.18 -3.79 -10.66
CA SER A 411 -5.41 -3.42 -11.38
C SER A 411 -5.40 -2.00 -11.92
N ARG A 412 -4.49 -1.16 -11.43
CA ARG A 412 -4.48 0.30 -11.68
C ARG A 412 -5.75 1.00 -11.21
N ALA A 413 -6.54 0.34 -10.39
CA ALA A 413 -7.74 0.91 -9.80
C ALA A 413 -7.39 1.85 -8.64
N PRO A 414 -8.15 2.94 -8.43
CA PRO A 414 -7.95 3.83 -7.30
C PRO A 414 -8.21 3.10 -5.98
N LEU A 415 -7.38 3.40 -4.98
CA LEU A 415 -7.46 2.84 -3.64
C LEU A 415 -8.21 3.77 -2.70
N VAL A 416 -8.69 3.21 -1.60
CA VAL A 416 -9.30 3.99 -0.52
C VAL A 416 -8.73 3.56 0.82
N HIS A 417 -8.71 4.45 1.80
CA HIS A 417 -8.50 4.04 3.18
C HIS A 417 -9.78 3.43 3.74
N ARG A 418 -9.68 2.23 4.31
CA ARG A 418 -10.78 1.49 4.93
C ARG A 418 -10.32 0.90 6.27
N ALA A 419 -11.01 1.24 7.36
CA ALA A 419 -10.75 0.61 8.65
C ALA A 419 -11.27 -0.83 8.62
N THR A 420 -10.38 -1.76 8.90
CA THR A 420 -10.67 -3.20 8.96
C THR A 420 -9.67 -3.90 9.88
N ALA A 421 -10.07 -5.06 10.41
CA ALA A 421 -9.19 -5.85 11.25
C ALA A 421 -8.11 -6.51 10.40
N GLN A 422 -6.84 -6.20 10.69
CA GLN A 422 -5.66 -6.70 9.97
C GLN A 422 -4.58 -7.11 10.97
N TRP A 423 -3.58 -7.85 10.48
CA TRP A 423 -2.37 -8.18 11.22
C TRP A 423 -1.23 -7.27 10.80
N PHE A 424 -0.52 -6.74 11.80
CA PHE A 424 0.55 -5.77 11.59
C PHE A 424 1.81 -6.19 12.33
N ILE A 425 2.96 -5.95 11.71
CA ILE A 425 4.25 -5.94 12.39
C ILE A 425 4.57 -4.49 12.75
N SER A 426 4.79 -4.24 14.05
CA SER A 426 5.09 -2.92 14.58
C SER A 426 6.48 -2.46 14.17
N MET A 427 6.59 -1.24 13.69
CA MET A 427 7.88 -0.58 13.41
C MET A 427 8.53 -0.02 14.69
N GLU A 428 7.78 0.15 15.76
CA GLU A 428 8.27 0.73 17.02
C GLU A 428 8.67 -0.34 18.05
N SER A 429 8.05 -1.55 18.00
CA SER A 429 8.41 -2.64 18.90
C SER A 429 9.89 -2.97 18.80
N HIS A 430 10.53 -3.16 19.96
CA HIS A 430 11.95 -3.47 20.07
C HIS A 430 12.89 -2.48 19.37
N ASN A 431 12.43 -1.24 19.17
CA ASN A 431 13.15 -0.18 18.46
C ASN A 431 13.53 -0.56 17.00
N LEU A 432 12.64 -1.29 16.30
CA LEU A 432 12.92 -1.80 14.96
C LEU A 432 13.30 -0.66 13.99
N ARG A 433 12.53 0.43 13.96
CA ARG A 433 12.82 1.60 13.11
C ARG A 433 14.23 2.16 13.38
N THR A 434 14.56 2.41 14.64
CA THR A 434 15.87 2.95 15.04
C THR A 434 17.01 2.03 14.65
N LYS A 435 16.84 0.70 14.89
CA LYS A 435 17.84 -0.30 14.49
C LYS A 435 18.00 -0.36 12.97
N SER A 436 16.92 -0.28 12.22
CA SER A 436 16.95 -0.29 10.74
C SER A 436 17.67 0.94 10.19
N LEU A 437 17.38 2.14 10.73
CA LEU A 437 18.06 3.37 10.31
C LEU A 437 19.55 3.30 10.60
N LYS A 438 19.95 2.78 11.78
CA LYS A 438 21.37 2.57 12.11
C LYS A 438 22.02 1.59 11.14
N ALA A 439 21.39 0.46 10.84
CA ALA A 439 21.93 -0.52 9.89
C ALA A 439 22.08 0.06 8.47
N ILE A 440 21.15 0.93 8.03
CA ILE A 440 21.25 1.65 6.77
C ILE A 440 22.47 2.58 6.78
N ASP A 441 22.72 3.28 7.90
CA ASP A 441 23.87 4.18 8.02
C ASP A 441 25.21 3.43 7.97
N GLU A 442 25.28 2.19 8.45
CA GLU A 442 26.44 1.31 8.44
C GLU A 442 26.63 0.56 7.11
N THR A 443 25.61 0.54 6.24
CA THR A 443 25.63 -0.18 4.95
C THR A 443 26.26 0.69 3.86
N ILE A 444 27.09 0.08 3.03
CA ILE A 444 27.66 0.71 1.83
C ILE A 444 26.69 0.54 0.66
N PHE A 445 26.28 1.65 0.05
CA PHE A 445 25.35 1.67 -1.07
C PHE A 445 26.03 2.01 -2.39
N TYR A 446 25.68 1.25 -3.44
CA TYR A 446 26.08 1.53 -4.82
C TYR A 446 24.83 1.61 -5.71
N PRO A 447 24.46 2.78 -6.27
CA PRO A 447 25.06 4.10 -6.05
C PRO A 447 24.72 4.66 -4.65
N SER A 448 25.58 5.54 -4.15
CA SER A 448 25.44 6.14 -2.79
C SER A 448 24.08 6.81 -2.55
N LYS A 449 23.49 7.42 -3.58
CA LYS A 449 22.15 8.06 -3.52
C LYS A 449 21.02 7.10 -3.10
N ALA A 450 21.20 5.78 -3.28
CA ALA A 450 20.20 4.80 -2.85
C ALA A 450 20.00 4.79 -1.33
N LYS A 451 21.03 5.18 -0.55
CA LYS A 451 20.98 5.29 0.90
C LYS A 451 19.90 6.28 1.37
N GLU A 452 19.90 7.49 0.82
CA GLU A 452 18.95 8.54 1.21
C GLU A 452 17.51 8.11 0.92
N ARG A 453 17.29 7.45 -0.21
CA ARG A 453 15.97 6.97 -0.58
C ARG A 453 15.43 5.94 0.41
N ILE A 454 16.22 4.91 0.74
CA ILE A 454 15.75 3.86 1.68
C ILE A 454 15.59 4.41 3.10
N LYS A 455 16.49 5.33 3.52
CA LYS A 455 16.43 5.99 4.82
C LYS A 455 15.12 6.77 4.98
N SER A 456 14.81 7.65 4.03
CA SER A 456 13.54 8.40 4.00
C SER A 456 12.31 7.48 4.04
N MET A 457 12.32 6.37 3.31
CA MET A 457 11.22 5.40 3.34
C MET A 457 11.04 4.75 4.72
N ILE A 458 12.12 4.45 5.45
CA ILE A 458 12.05 3.81 6.77
C ILE A 458 11.67 4.82 7.86
N GLU A 459 12.12 6.07 7.76
CA GLU A 459 11.77 7.13 8.72
C GLU A 459 10.26 7.32 8.88
N THR A 460 9.52 7.26 7.79
CA THR A 460 8.08 7.52 7.76
C THR A 460 7.22 6.26 7.61
N ARG A 461 7.84 5.07 7.51
CA ARG A 461 7.13 3.84 7.22
C ARG A 461 6.11 3.51 8.32
N PRO A 462 4.83 3.29 7.99
CA PRO A 462 3.84 2.80 8.96
C PRO A 462 4.13 1.35 9.37
N ASP A 463 3.41 0.85 10.38
CA ASP A 463 3.43 -0.57 10.72
C ASP A 463 3.10 -1.42 9.48
N TRP A 464 3.83 -2.50 9.32
CA TRP A 464 3.68 -3.35 8.14
C TRP A 464 2.44 -4.23 8.22
N CYS A 465 1.42 -3.91 7.42
CA CYS A 465 0.25 -4.78 7.24
C CYS A 465 0.67 -6.05 6.50
N VAL A 466 0.67 -7.20 7.19
CA VAL A 466 1.08 -8.51 6.63
C VAL A 466 -0.09 -9.35 6.15
N SER A 467 -1.29 -9.10 6.64
CA SER A 467 -2.48 -9.83 6.20
C SER A 467 -3.00 -9.35 4.85
N ARG A 468 -3.48 -10.28 4.05
CA ARG A 468 -4.16 -10.08 2.77
C ARG A 468 -5.39 -10.96 2.71
N GLN A 469 -6.41 -10.53 1.99
CA GLN A 469 -7.62 -11.31 1.74
C GLN A 469 -7.44 -12.11 0.44
N ARG A 470 -6.34 -12.87 0.37
CA ARG A 470 -5.95 -13.70 -0.77
C ARG A 470 -5.84 -15.16 -0.33
N VAL A 471 -6.13 -16.07 -1.24
CA VAL A 471 -6.07 -17.52 -0.96
C VAL A 471 -4.79 -18.18 -1.46
N TRP A 472 -4.03 -17.54 -2.36
CA TRP A 472 -2.73 -18.04 -2.83
C TRP A 472 -1.57 -17.37 -2.07
N GLY A 473 -0.97 -18.12 -1.18
CA GLY A 473 0.13 -17.71 -0.30
C GLY A 473 0.17 -18.56 0.96
N VAL A 474 1.16 -18.31 1.81
CA VAL A 474 1.22 -18.93 3.13
C VAL A 474 0.13 -18.32 4.01
N PRO A 475 -0.77 -19.11 4.60
CA PRO A 475 -1.77 -18.59 5.52
C PRO A 475 -1.11 -18.02 6.78
N LEU A 476 -1.83 -17.17 7.52
CA LEU A 476 -1.48 -16.78 8.88
C LEU A 476 -2.01 -17.85 9.85
N PRO A 477 -1.21 -18.87 10.23
CA PRO A 477 -1.73 -20.00 10.97
C PRO A 477 -1.78 -19.69 12.49
N ILE A 478 -2.56 -18.66 12.84
CA ILE A 478 -2.67 -18.16 14.20
C ILE A 478 -4.00 -18.61 14.79
N PHE A 479 -3.95 -19.41 15.83
CA PHE A 479 -5.12 -19.79 16.62
C PHE A 479 -5.48 -18.68 17.61
N LEU A 480 -6.78 -18.40 17.71
CA LEU A 480 -7.31 -17.40 18.64
C LEU A 480 -8.06 -18.10 19.78
N SER A 481 -7.84 -17.65 21.01
CA SER A 481 -8.60 -18.09 22.17
C SER A 481 -10.08 -17.76 22.00
N LYS A 482 -10.95 -18.75 22.19
CA LYS A 482 -12.41 -18.54 22.15
C LYS A 482 -12.91 -17.65 23.29
N LYS A 483 -12.15 -17.53 24.38
CA LYS A 483 -12.53 -16.78 25.57
C LYS A 483 -12.43 -15.27 25.37
N ASP A 484 -11.35 -14.81 24.74
CA ASP A 484 -11.01 -13.38 24.67
C ASP A 484 -10.52 -12.92 23.29
N GLY A 485 -10.47 -13.82 22.30
CA GLY A 485 -10.05 -13.52 20.92
C GLY A 485 -8.57 -13.22 20.77
N LYS A 486 -7.75 -13.45 21.81
CA LYS A 486 -6.31 -13.23 21.76
C LYS A 486 -5.60 -14.37 21.06
N PRO A 487 -4.46 -14.10 20.38
CA PRO A 487 -3.65 -15.14 19.77
C PRO A 487 -3.07 -16.08 20.83
N ILE A 488 -3.03 -17.38 20.51
CA ILE A 488 -2.33 -18.38 21.28
C ILE A 488 -0.86 -18.32 20.91
N ILE A 489 -0.01 -18.01 21.89
CA ILE A 489 1.45 -17.93 21.73
C ILE A 489 2.05 -19.21 22.28
N ASP A 490 2.43 -20.12 21.38
CA ASP A 490 2.96 -21.42 21.72
C ASP A 490 3.98 -21.85 20.65
N ASP A 491 5.26 -22.00 21.06
CA ASP A 491 6.36 -22.33 20.17
C ASP A 491 6.21 -23.75 19.59
N GLU A 492 5.70 -24.69 20.38
CA GLU A 492 5.51 -26.06 19.93
C GLU A 492 4.41 -26.15 18.88
N LEU A 493 3.34 -25.40 19.06
CA LEU A 493 2.26 -25.27 18.08
C LEU A 493 2.77 -24.76 16.72
N PHE A 494 3.56 -23.68 16.72
CA PHE A 494 4.12 -23.13 15.48
C PHE A 494 5.10 -24.07 14.81
N GLU A 495 5.94 -24.75 15.58
CA GLU A 495 6.87 -25.74 15.04
C GLU A 495 6.14 -26.97 14.48
N ASN A 496 5.07 -27.43 15.12
CA ASN A 496 4.25 -28.53 14.61
C ASN A 496 3.58 -28.17 13.28
N ILE A 497 3.01 -26.97 13.18
CA ILE A 497 2.45 -26.46 11.91
C ILE A 497 3.53 -26.40 10.84
N ALA A 498 4.71 -25.87 11.16
CA ALA A 498 5.84 -25.79 10.23
C ALA A 498 6.27 -27.15 9.72
N LYS A 499 6.40 -28.16 10.59
CA LYS A 499 6.73 -29.55 10.20
C LYS A 499 5.67 -30.17 9.28
N ILE A 500 4.38 -29.87 9.52
CA ILE A 500 3.32 -30.33 8.63
C ILE A 500 3.47 -29.66 7.26
N PHE A 501 3.75 -28.35 7.21
CA PHE A 501 3.95 -27.62 5.95
C PHE A 501 5.19 -28.09 5.19
N GLU A 502 6.30 -28.43 5.89
CA GLU A 502 7.49 -29.05 5.25
C GLU A 502 7.15 -30.34 4.51
N LYS A 503 6.24 -31.12 5.05
CA LYS A 503 5.87 -32.43 4.50
C LYS A 503 4.77 -32.35 3.44
N GLU A 504 3.76 -31.51 3.65
CA GLU A 504 2.52 -31.53 2.88
C GLU A 504 2.22 -30.20 2.14
N GLY A 505 3.01 -29.15 2.41
CA GLY A 505 2.76 -27.80 1.92
C GLY A 505 1.64 -27.08 2.68
N SER A 506 1.57 -25.77 2.53
CA SER A 506 0.58 -24.92 3.21
C SER A 506 -0.86 -25.10 2.70
N ASP A 507 -1.04 -25.85 1.61
CA ASP A 507 -2.37 -26.16 1.06
C ASP A 507 -3.23 -26.95 2.04
N CYS A 508 -2.60 -27.79 2.90
CA CYS A 508 -3.28 -28.59 3.92
C CYS A 508 -4.09 -27.73 4.92
N TRP A 509 -3.68 -26.49 5.16
CA TRP A 509 -4.42 -25.56 6.02
C TRP A 509 -5.85 -25.28 5.57
N PHE A 510 -6.15 -25.43 4.28
CA PHE A 510 -7.43 -25.10 3.67
C PHE A 510 -8.40 -26.28 3.56
N PHE A 511 -7.96 -27.51 3.79
CA PHE A 511 -8.81 -28.70 3.69
C PHE A 511 -8.77 -29.62 4.91
N ASP A 512 -7.72 -29.56 5.71
CA ASP A 512 -7.61 -30.37 6.91
C ASP A 512 -8.36 -29.75 8.11
N LYS A 513 -8.72 -30.60 9.06
CA LYS A 513 -9.37 -30.14 10.29
C LYS A 513 -8.37 -29.44 11.21
N PRO A 514 -8.78 -28.41 11.98
CA PRO A 514 -7.90 -27.70 12.91
C PRO A 514 -7.16 -28.59 13.92
N GLN A 515 -7.72 -29.77 14.25
CA GLN A 515 -7.14 -30.73 15.18
C GLN A 515 -5.87 -31.41 14.64
N LYS A 516 -5.56 -31.28 13.36
CA LYS A 516 -4.32 -31.80 12.76
C LYS A 516 -3.10 -30.98 13.18
N PHE A 517 -3.32 -29.71 13.38
CA PHE A 517 -2.29 -28.72 13.69
C PHE A 517 -2.13 -28.52 15.19
#